data_1184dd6a96356f10fe120941ee269c9c
#
_entry.id   1184dd6a96356f10fe120941ee269c9c
#
_cell.length_a   1.000
_cell.length_b   1.000
_cell.length_c   1.000
_cell.angle_alpha   90.00
_cell.angle_beta   90.00
_cell.angle_gamma   90.00
#
_symmetry.space_group_name_H-M   'P 1'
#
loop_
_entity.id
_entity.type
_entity.pdbx_description
1 polymer ?
#
loop_
_entity_poly.entity_id
_entity_poly.type
_entity_poly.pdbx_seq_one_letter_code
_entity_poly.pdbx_strand_id
1 'polypeptide(L)'
;MPPHPEAPVLAVLDSEALVALSFPRERTRAGRRVQAVLVAVERLGGRACVPAPVIAEVARSASRRSGVDRVLRRLPVVDTDRTIATLAGNLLGRNRLDSRHAIDAFVASTALSASPAVVLTGDPNDFTRLIADDPGVLVQPLP
;
A
#
# COMPACT_ATOMS: atom_id res chain seq x y z
N MET A 1 -11.03 -7.59 -29.13
CA MET A 1 -11.44 -6.91 -27.89
C MET A 1 -10.21 -6.68 -27.02
N PRO A 2 -9.96 -5.45 -26.62
CA PRO A 2 -8.92 -5.28 -25.63
C PRO A 2 -9.30 -6.06 -24.35
N PRO A 3 -8.35 -6.69 -23.67
CA PRO A 3 -8.64 -7.36 -22.41
C PRO A 3 -9.17 -6.35 -21.41
N HIS A 4 -10.24 -6.71 -20.71
CA HIS A 4 -10.66 -5.91 -19.57
C HIS A 4 -9.52 -5.89 -18.55
N PRO A 5 -9.24 -4.74 -17.92
CA PRO A 5 -8.24 -4.73 -16.87
C PRO A 5 -8.65 -5.77 -15.82
N GLU A 6 -7.70 -6.64 -15.47
CA GLU A 6 -7.94 -7.63 -14.44
C GLU A 6 -8.27 -6.92 -13.12
N ALA A 7 -9.25 -7.46 -12.39
CA ALA A 7 -9.61 -6.94 -11.09
C ALA A 7 -8.42 -7.07 -10.12
N PRO A 8 -8.14 -6.06 -9.28
CA PRO A 8 -7.06 -6.15 -8.31
C PRO A 8 -7.24 -7.33 -7.37
N VAL A 9 -6.22 -8.19 -7.27
CA VAL A 9 -6.21 -9.33 -6.34
C VAL A 9 -5.52 -9.02 -5.02
N LEU A 10 -4.77 -7.92 -4.97
CA LEU A 10 -4.08 -7.46 -3.76
C LEU A 10 -4.29 -5.97 -3.57
N ALA A 11 -4.75 -5.61 -2.39
CA ALA A 11 -4.76 -4.22 -1.94
C ALA A 11 -3.56 -4.00 -1.02
N VAL A 12 -2.68 -3.07 -1.37
CA VAL A 12 -1.48 -2.73 -0.61
C VAL A 12 -1.69 -1.40 0.09
N LEU A 13 -1.57 -1.41 1.41
CA LEU A 13 -1.77 -0.22 2.22
C LEU A 13 -0.44 0.50 2.45
N ASP A 14 -0.41 1.81 2.14
CA ASP A 14 0.68 2.66 2.59
C ASP A 14 0.46 3.16 4.02
N SER A 15 1.35 4.02 4.50
CA SER A 15 1.29 4.56 5.86
C SER A 15 -0.02 5.30 6.16
N GLU A 16 -0.50 6.11 5.23
CA GLU A 16 -1.75 6.86 5.37
C GLU A 16 -2.97 5.94 5.49
N ALA A 17 -3.01 4.89 4.70
CA ALA A 17 -4.08 3.90 4.75
C ALA A 17 -4.06 3.14 6.08
N LEU A 18 -2.87 2.75 6.56
CA LEU A 18 -2.73 2.09 7.86
C LEU A 18 -3.15 3.00 9.01
N VAL A 19 -2.76 4.28 8.97
CA VAL A 19 -3.20 5.30 9.94
C VAL A 19 -4.72 5.41 9.94
N ALA A 20 -5.33 5.49 8.77
CA ALA A 20 -6.78 5.64 8.64
C ALA A 20 -7.56 4.48 9.26
N LEU A 21 -7.05 3.25 9.14
CA LEU A 21 -7.66 2.07 9.77
C LEU A 21 -7.35 1.98 11.28
N SER A 22 -6.13 2.36 11.68
CA SER A 22 -5.66 2.22 13.06
C SER A 22 -6.26 3.29 13.98
N PHE A 23 -6.55 4.47 13.43
CA PHE A 23 -7.03 5.64 14.17
C PHE A 23 -8.27 6.24 13.48
N PRO A 24 -9.39 5.52 13.46
CA PRO A 24 -10.56 5.92 12.67
C PRO A 24 -11.19 7.24 13.12
N ARG A 25 -10.97 7.68 14.36
CA ARG A 25 -11.46 8.97 14.85
C ARG A 25 -10.69 10.15 14.25
N GLU A 26 -9.43 9.93 13.89
CA GLU A 26 -8.58 10.98 13.31
C GLU A 26 -8.85 11.16 11.81
N ARG A 27 -9.20 10.07 11.10
CA ARG A 27 -9.31 10.07 9.64
C ARG A 27 -10.55 9.29 9.17
N THR A 28 -11.71 9.74 9.57
CA THR A 28 -12.98 9.03 9.31
C THR A 28 -13.28 8.81 7.83
N ARG A 29 -13.07 9.82 6.99
CA ARG A 29 -13.35 9.71 5.54
C ARG A 29 -12.38 8.78 4.86
N ALA A 30 -11.10 8.92 5.17
CA ALA A 30 -10.07 8.03 4.65
C ALA A 30 -10.30 6.58 5.10
N GLY A 31 -10.62 6.36 6.37
CA GLY A 31 -10.92 5.04 6.91
C GLY A 31 -12.09 4.36 6.22
N ARG A 32 -13.17 5.10 5.95
CA ARG A 32 -14.31 4.56 5.18
C ARG A 32 -13.90 4.18 3.75
N ARG A 33 -13.08 4.99 3.11
CA ARG A 33 -12.58 4.69 1.76
C ARG A 33 -11.73 3.44 1.76
N VAL A 34 -10.80 3.30 2.72
CA VAL A 34 -9.98 2.09 2.84
C VAL A 34 -10.87 0.87 3.03
N GLN A 35 -11.81 0.91 3.98
CA GLN A 35 -12.72 -0.21 4.22
C GLN A 35 -13.53 -0.58 2.98
N ALA A 36 -14.04 0.40 2.23
CA ALA A 36 -14.78 0.16 1.00
C ALA A 36 -13.94 -0.56 -0.04
N VAL A 37 -12.68 -0.16 -0.23
CA VAL A 37 -11.76 -0.81 -1.16
C VAL A 37 -11.44 -2.24 -0.71
N LEU A 38 -11.19 -2.46 0.59
CA LEU A 38 -10.90 -3.79 1.13
C LEU A 38 -12.08 -4.74 0.91
N VAL A 39 -13.31 -4.29 1.16
CA VAL A 39 -14.52 -5.08 0.91
C VAL A 39 -14.64 -5.41 -0.58
N ALA A 40 -14.42 -4.45 -1.46
CA ALA A 40 -14.49 -4.67 -2.91
C ALA A 40 -13.46 -5.70 -3.39
N VAL A 41 -12.22 -5.59 -2.92
CA VAL A 41 -11.15 -6.53 -3.26
C VAL A 41 -11.48 -7.93 -2.75
N GLU A 42 -11.96 -8.06 -1.52
CA GLU A 42 -12.34 -9.34 -0.93
C GLU A 42 -13.47 -10.01 -1.72
N ARG A 43 -14.47 -9.25 -2.13
CA ARG A 43 -15.58 -9.77 -2.97
C ARG A 43 -15.11 -10.29 -4.32
N LEU A 44 -13.99 -9.80 -4.81
CA LEU A 44 -13.36 -10.26 -6.04
C LEU A 44 -12.40 -11.43 -5.81
N GLY A 45 -12.36 -11.97 -4.59
CA GLY A 45 -11.47 -13.07 -4.23
C GLY A 45 -10.04 -12.64 -3.90
N GLY A 46 -9.80 -11.34 -3.79
CA GLY A 46 -8.50 -10.78 -3.44
C GLY A 46 -8.25 -10.66 -1.95
N ARG A 47 -7.12 -10.07 -1.62
CA ARG A 47 -6.66 -9.87 -0.24
C ARG A 47 -6.07 -8.48 -0.06
N ALA A 48 -5.88 -8.09 1.20
CA ALA A 48 -5.16 -6.87 1.56
C ALA A 48 -3.88 -7.22 2.32
N CYS A 49 -2.91 -6.35 2.25
CA CYS A 49 -1.66 -6.51 3.00
C CYS A 49 -1.05 -5.17 3.37
N VAL A 50 -0.15 -5.22 4.35
CA VAL A 50 0.66 -4.09 4.78
C VAL A 50 2.13 -4.49 4.58
N PRO A 51 2.91 -3.76 3.78
CA PRO A 51 4.34 -4.00 3.70
C PRO A 51 5.02 -3.72 5.04
N ALA A 52 5.91 -4.59 5.47
CA ALA A 52 6.55 -4.50 6.79
C ALA A 52 7.17 -3.12 7.10
N PRO A 53 7.87 -2.44 6.17
CA PRO A 53 8.45 -1.13 6.44
C PRO A 53 7.43 -0.05 6.81
N VAL A 54 6.18 -0.16 6.36
CA VAL A 54 5.10 0.78 6.69
C VAL A 54 4.84 0.79 8.20
N ILE A 55 4.99 -0.35 8.86
CA ILE A 55 4.80 -0.47 10.31
C ILE A 55 5.78 0.45 11.05
N ALA A 56 7.04 0.48 10.62
CA ALA A 56 8.06 1.32 11.25
C ALA A 56 7.72 2.81 11.16
N GLU A 57 7.07 3.21 10.09
CA GLU A 57 6.68 4.61 9.90
C GLU A 57 5.50 5.00 10.79
N VAL A 58 4.56 4.10 11.01
CA VAL A 58 3.30 4.39 11.72
C VAL A 58 3.41 4.09 13.23
N ALA A 59 4.06 3.01 13.60
CA ALA A 59 4.10 2.50 14.99
C ALA A 59 5.26 3.07 15.81
N ARG A 60 5.44 4.41 15.81
CA ARG A 60 6.60 5.05 16.44
C ARG A 60 6.49 5.25 17.95
N SER A 61 5.32 5.03 18.54
CA SER A 61 5.09 5.18 19.98
C SER A 61 4.27 4.01 20.51
N ALA A 62 4.27 3.81 21.82
CA ALA A 62 3.52 2.74 22.45
C ALA A 62 2.00 2.87 22.18
N SER A 63 1.45 4.09 22.23
CA SER A 63 0.04 4.33 21.94
C SER A 63 -0.32 4.05 20.47
N ARG A 64 0.54 4.44 19.56
CA ARG A 64 0.36 4.16 18.13
C ARG A 64 0.49 2.67 17.83
N ARG A 65 1.43 1.99 18.48
CA ARG A 65 1.65 0.56 18.31
C ARG A 65 0.39 -0.25 18.65
N SER A 66 -0.29 0.10 19.73
CA SER A 66 -1.52 -0.58 20.15
C SER A 66 -2.62 -0.53 19.07
N GLY A 67 -2.85 0.63 18.47
CA GLY A 67 -3.81 0.79 17.37
C GLY A 67 -3.42 0.01 16.13
N VAL A 68 -2.16 0.06 15.77
CA VAL A 68 -1.61 -0.67 14.61
C VAL A 68 -1.70 -2.19 14.84
N ASP A 69 -1.31 -2.69 16.00
CA ASP A 69 -1.37 -4.12 16.31
C ASP A 69 -2.79 -4.68 16.20
N ARG A 70 -3.78 -3.89 16.59
CA ARG A 70 -5.19 -4.29 16.44
C ARG A 70 -5.55 -4.53 14.97
N VAL A 71 -5.11 -3.67 14.08
CA VAL A 71 -5.35 -3.81 12.63
C VAL A 71 -4.56 -4.99 12.06
N LEU A 72 -3.30 -5.15 12.46
CA LEU A 72 -2.42 -6.19 11.94
C LEU A 72 -2.80 -7.61 12.39
N ARG A 73 -3.69 -7.75 13.37
CA ARG A 73 -4.29 -9.06 13.67
C ARG A 73 -5.19 -9.57 12.56
N ARG A 74 -5.68 -8.68 11.71
CA ARG A 74 -6.65 -8.99 10.64
C ARG A 74 -6.06 -8.84 9.23
N LEU A 75 -4.98 -8.09 9.10
CA LEU A 75 -4.32 -7.86 7.82
C LEU A 75 -2.93 -8.49 7.83
N PRO A 76 -2.62 -9.34 6.83
CA PRO A 76 -1.29 -9.90 6.72
C PRO A 76 -0.24 -8.83 6.44
N VAL A 77 0.94 -9.05 7.00
CA VAL A 77 2.13 -8.25 6.75
C VAL A 77 2.97 -8.96 5.71
N VAL A 78 3.40 -8.23 4.68
CA VAL A 78 4.31 -8.76 3.66
C VAL A 78 5.74 -8.33 4.01
N ASP A 79 6.61 -9.31 4.18
CA ASP A 79 8.02 -9.04 4.43
C ASP A 79 8.67 -8.43 3.18
N THR A 80 9.59 -7.50 3.41
CA THR A 80 10.41 -6.94 2.34
C THR A 80 11.63 -7.84 2.15
N ASP A 81 11.52 -8.79 1.24
CA ASP A 81 12.60 -9.68 0.91
C ASP A 81 13.63 -9.02 -0.03
N ARG A 82 14.66 -9.78 -0.38
CA ARG A 82 15.73 -9.30 -1.27
C ARG A 82 15.17 -8.86 -2.63
N THR A 83 14.22 -9.60 -3.19
CA THR A 83 13.63 -9.30 -4.50
C THR A 83 12.87 -7.96 -4.47
N ILE A 84 12.03 -7.77 -3.46
CA ILE A 84 11.28 -6.53 -3.28
C ILE A 84 12.24 -5.36 -3.02
N ALA A 85 13.24 -5.55 -2.18
CA ALA A 85 14.21 -4.49 -1.87
C ALA A 85 15.03 -4.09 -3.10
N THR A 86 15.44 -5.05 -3.92
CA THR A 86 16.18 -4.79 -5.16
C THR A 86 15.30 -4.00 -6.15
N LEU A 87 14.07 -4.41 -6.34
CA LEU A 87 13.12 -3.68 -7.19
C LEU A 87 12.89 -2.25 -6.68
N ALA A 88 12.75 -2.08 -5.38
CA ALA A 88 12.60 -0.74 -4.78
C ALA A 88 13.79 0.16 -5.08
N GLY A 89 15.01 -0.37 -4.96
CA GLY A 89 16.22 0.36 -5.32
C GLY A 89 16.24 0.76 -6.79
N ASN A 90 15.83 -0.13 -7.68
CA ASN A 90 15.71 0.16 -9.11
C ASN A 90 14.68 1.26 -9.40
N LEU A 91 13.55 1.24 -8.72
CA LEU A 91 12.52 2.29 -8.85
C LEU A 91 13.02 3.65 -8.38
N LEU A 92 13.73 3.68 -7.26
CA LEU A 92 14.34 4.92 -6.75
C LEU A 92 15.36 5.47 -7.75
N GLY A 93 16.27 4.65 -8.25
CA GLY A 93 17.29 5.06 -9.21
C GLY A 93 16.70 5.56 -10.52
N ARG A 94 15.75 4.83 -11.08
CA ARG A 94 15.09 5.19 -12.34
C ARG A 94 14.32 6.51 -12.25
N ASN A 95 13.73 6.80 -11.10
CA ASN A 95 12.97 8.02 -10.87
C ASN A 95 13.81 9.14 -10.25
N ARG A 96 15.11 8.94 -10.06
CA ARG A 96 16.03 9.90 -9.45
C ARG A 96 15.58 10.35 -8.06
N LEU A 97 15.08 9.40 -7.27
CA LEU A 97 14.64 9.61 -5.91
C LEU A 97 15.71 9.12 -4.93
N ASP A 98 15.75 9.74 -3.76
CA ASP A 98 16.67 9.35 -2.69
C ASP A 98 15.98 8.49 -1.62
N SER A 99 16.69 8.20 -0.54
CA SER A 99 16.21 7.33 0.54
C SER A 99 15.00 7.86 1.30
N ARG A 100 14.64 9.14 1.15
CA ARG A 100 13.41 9.69 1.76
C ARG A 100 12.16 9.04 1.18
N HIS A 101 12.26 8.50 -0.04
CA HIS A 101 11.17 7.81 -0.73
C HIS A 101 11.26 6.28 -0.62
N ALA A 102 12.12 5.77 0.28
CA ALA A 102 12.35 4.33 0.38
C ALA A 102 11.09 3.55 0.76
N ILE A 103 10.30 4.06 1.72
CA ILE A 103 9.06 3.38 2.14
C ILE A 103 8.07 3.32 0.98
N ASP A 104 7.88 4.41 0.25
CA ASP A 104 7.01 4.44 -0.93
C ASP A 104 7.49 3.44 -1.99
N ALA A 105 8.81 3.35 -2.20
CA ALA A 105 9.38 2.40 -3.14
C ALA A 105 9.15 0.93 -2.69
N PHE A 106 9.19 0.63 -1.40
CA PHE A 106 8.85 -0.70 -0.88
C PHE A 106 7.37 -1.03 -1.09
N VAL A 107 6.48 -0.06 -0.86
CA VAL A 107 5.05 -0.23 -1.11
C VAL A 107 4.77 -0.46 -2.60
N ALA A 108 5.34 0.37 -3.46
CA ALA A 108 5.22 0.23 -4.92
C ALA A 108 5.75 -1.12 -5.41
N SER A 109 6.91 -1.55 -4.92
CA SER A 109 7.53 -2.83 -5.29
C SER A 109 6.68 -4.02 -4.86
N THR A 110 6.09 -3.95 -3.68
CA THR A 110 5.16 -4.99 -3.19
C THR A 110 3.98 -5.13 -4.13
N ALA A 111 3.38 -4.01 -4.55
CA ALA A 111 2.26 -4.02 -5.48
C ALA A 111 2.66 -4.54 -6.86
N LEU A 112 3.79 -4.08 -7.39
CA LEU A 112 4.30 -4.52 -8.70
C LEU A 112 4.61 -6.01 -8.73
N SER A 113 5.08 -6.57 -7.61
CA SER A 113 5.40 -7.99 -7.49
C SER A 113 4.13 -8.87 -7.44
N ALA A 114 2.98 -8.29 -7.19
CA ALA A 114 1.70 -9.00 -7.02
C ALA A 114 0.60 -8.48 -7.96
N SER A 115 0.99 -7.84 -9.08
CA SER A 115 0.05 -7.34 -10.08
C SER A 115 -0.91 -8.47 -10.55
N PRO A 116 -2.22 -8.22 -10.71
CA PRO A 116 -2.91 -6.95 -10.54
C PRO A 116 -3.13 -6.57 -9.07
N ALA A 117 -2.85 -5.30 -8.76
CA ALA A 117 -2.92 -4.80 -7.39
C ALA A 117 -3.45 -3.37 -7.35
N VAL A 118 -3.87 -2.91 -6.17
CA VAL A 118 -4.21 -1.52 -5.93
C VAL A 118 -3.43 -1.02 -4.71
N VAL A 119 -2.81 0.16 -4.84
CA VAL A 119 -2.16 0.85 -3.74
C VAL A 119 -3.10 1.90 -3.17
N LEU A 120 -3.37 1.82 -1.86
CA LEU A 120 -4.15 2.84 -1.16
C LEU A 120 -3.19 3.82 -0.50
N THR A 121 -3.28 5.09 -0.88
CA THR A 121 -2.30 6.10 -0.48
C THR A 121 -2.93 7.47 -0.29
N GLY A 122 -2.39 8.23 0.69
CA GLY A 122 -2.66 9.65 0.85
C GLY A 122 -1.82 10.52 -0.08
N ASP A 123 -0.83 9.96 -0.75
CA ASP A 123 0.08 10.69 -1.65
C ASP A 123 0.15 10.03 -3.03
N PRO A 124 -0.92 10.16 -3.83
CA PRO A 124 -1.03 9.44 -5.10
C PRO A 124 0.02 9.84 -6.14
N ASN A 125 0.52 11.07 -6.11
CA ASN A 125 1.45 11.55 -7.12
C ASN A 125 2.79 10.80 -7.07
N ASP A 126 3.30 10.53 -5.88
CA ASP A 126 4.55 9.78 -5.73
C ASP A 126 4.41 8.35 -6.26
N PHE A 127 3.28 7.71 -5.97
CA PHE A 127 3.02 6.35 -6.46
C PHE A 127 2.77 6.30 -7.95
N THR A 128 2.06 7.28 -8.52
CA THR A 128 1.85 7.36 -9.97
C THR A 128 3.18 7.39 -10.72
N ARG A 129 4.18 8.09 -10.19
CA ARG A 129 5.52 8.13 -10.78
C ARG A 129 6.23 6.78 -10.67
N LEU A 130 6.17 6.14 -9.50
CA LEU A 130 6.88 4.87 -9.25
C LEU A 130 6.33 3.71 -10.06
N ILE A 131 5.01 3.69 -10.34
CA ILE A 131 4.34 2.57 -11.01
C ILE A 131 3.82 2.93 -12.41
N ALA A 132 4.27 4.05 -12.99
CA ALA A 132 3.71 4.62 -14.24
C ALA A 132 3.67 3.64 -15.42
N ASP A 133 4.60 2.69 -15.47
CA ASP A 133 4.76 1.78 -16.60
C ASP A 133 4.01 0.44 -16.43
N ASP A 134 3.32 0.25 -15.30
CA ASP A 134 2.60 -1.01 -15.06
C ASP A 134 1.08 -0.78 -15.02
N PRO A 135 0.33 -1.19 -16.08
CA PRO A 135 -1.12 -1.02 -16.11
C PRO A 135 -1.85 -1.95 -15.14
N GLY A 136 -1.18 -2.95 -14.59
CA GLY A 136 -1.77 -3.89 -13.62
C GLY A 136 -1.81 -3.36 -12.19
N VAL A 137 -1.22 -2.18 -11.92
CA VAL A 137 -1.24 -1.58 -10.58
C VAL A 137 -2.00 -0.26 -10.62
N LEU A 138 -3.07 -0.19 -9.84
CA LEU A 138 -3.90 1.00 -9.68
C LEU A 138 -3.48 1.77 -8.44
N VAL A 139 -3.61 3.09 -8.50
CA VAL A 139 -3.43 3.97 -7.34
C VAL A 139 -4.79 4.48 -6.90
N GLN A 140 -5.16 4.18 -5.66
CA GLN A 140 -6.42 4.65 -5.06
C GLN A 140 -6.08 5.76 -4.06
N PRO A 141 -6.40 7.03 -4.40
CA PRO A 141 -6.17 8.15 -3.49
C PRO A 141 -7.11 8.08 -2.28
N LEU A 142 -6.60 8.51 -1.13
CA LEU A 142 -7.40 8.71 0.07
C LEU A 142 -7.77 10.19 0.23
N PRO A 143 -8.99 10.48 0.69
CA PRO A 143 -9.41 11.85 0.94
C PRO A 143 -8.68 12.50 2.12
#